data_068b841a74294007fe19c5286f8cc327
#
_entry.id   068b841a74294007fe19c5286f8cc327
#
_cell.length_a   1.000
_cell.length_b   1.000
_cell.length_c   1.000
_cell.angle_alpha   90.00
_cell.angle_beta   90.00
_cell.angle_gamma   90.00
#
_symmetry.space_group_name_H-M   'P 1'
#
loop_
_entity.id
_entity.type
_entity.pdbx_description
1 polymer ?
#
loop_
_entity_poly.entity_id
_entity_poly.type
_entity_poly.pdbx_seq_one_letter_code
_entity_poly.pdbx_strand_id
1 'polypeptide(L)'
;MILAANDEGVLADVLIIAAALETQDVRDRPAEKQKQADAAHEQFKDSDSDFLVLLKIWDFFHQQKKGLSNNQLKKVMQQNFLSFTRMREWLEVFRQLRELCLQQKIKIGSRRNDYDRIHRSLLAGLLSGIAIRGEKHIYQGAGGMSFNLWPGSGLSDQNPKWILGSELVETSKRFIRNVARIQPAWIEPLGKHLVTRSHSDPHWHVKSEQVMAFEKVSLFGLVIVPRRAVAFRNIEPHTCRTLFIEEGLILEQMNRPFVFLENNREVISQAESLATKTRRRDLIVETATIFRFYDDRLPDHVIDGASLFKWLKESREN
;
A
#
# COMPACT_ATOMS: atom_id res chain seq x y z
N MET A 1 -10.25 11.02 -3.53
CA MET A 1 -10.57 10.57 -4.89
C MET A 1 -10.39 11.70 -5.93
N ILE A 2 -11.20 12.76 -5.95
CA ILE A 2 -11.15 13.83 -6.98
C ILE A 2 -9.79 14.53 -7.04
N LEU A 3 -9.22 14.94 -5.92
CA LEU A 3 -7.90 15.57 -5.87
C LEU A 3 -6.80 14.62 -6.37
N ALA A 4 -6.81 13.36 -5.93
CA ALA A 4 -5.88 12.35 -6.41
C ALA A 4 -6.01 12.12 -7.92
N ALA A 5 -7.23 12.15 -8.47
CA ALA A 5 -7.46 12.04 -9.91
C ALA A 5 -6.93 13.25 -10.70
N ASN A 6 -6.97 14.43 -10.11
CA ASN A 6 -6.33 15.62 -10.68
C ASN A 6 -4.81 15.45 -10.75
N ASP A 7 -4.19 15.00 -9.66
CA ASP A 7 -2.74 14.79 -9.57
C ASP A 7 -2.26 13.67 -10.51
N GLU A 8 -3.06 12.60 -10.67
CA GLU A 8 -2.81 11.50 -11.60
C GLU A 8 -3.15 11.86 -13.07
N GLY A 9 -3.83 12.99 -13.31
CA GLY A 9 -4.22 13.47 -14.62
C GLY A 9 -5.34 12.65 -15.30
N VAL A 10 -6.22 12.01 -14.51
CA VAL A 10 -7.36 11.19 -14.94
C VAL A 10 -8.70 11.70 -14.41
N LEU A 11 -8.76 13.00 -14.05
CA LEU A 11 -9.93 13.59 -13.43
C LEU A 11 -11.22 13.42 -14.26
N ALA A 12 -11.13 13.52 -15.59
CA ALA A 12 -12.28 13.34 -16.46
C ALA A 12 -12.90 11.93 -16.36
N ASP A 13 -12.07 10.89 -16.23
CA ASP A 13 -12.53 9.51 -16.05
C ASP A 13 -13.14 9.29 -14.67
N VAL A 14 -12.44 9.76 -13.63
CA VAL A 14 -12.84 9.56 -12.23
C VAL A 14 -14.10 10.36 -11.87
N LEU A 15 -14.33 11.53 -12.46
CA LEU A 15 -15.59 12.28 -12.28
C LEU A 15 -16.81 11.49 -12.75
N ILE A 16 -16.69 10.79 -13.87
CA ILE A 16 -17.76 9.93 -14.41
C ILE A 16 -18.05 8.80 -13.43
N ILE A 17 -17.00 8.12 -12.94
CA ILE A 17 -17.13 7.01 -12.00
C ILE A 17 -17.69 7.52 -10.66
N ALA A 18 -17.14 8.60 -10.11
CA ALA A 18 -17.59 9.16 -8.84
C ALA A 18 -19.10 9.53 -8.87
N ALA A 19 -19.52 10.15 -9.98
CA ALA A 19 -20.96 10.47 -10.16
C ALA A 19 -21.83 9.22 -10.22
N ALA A 20 -21.34 8.13 -10.84
CA ALA A 20 -22.07 6.87 -10.88
C ALA A 20 -22.21 6.22 -9.50
N LEU A 21 -21.17 6.32 -8.67
CA LEU A 21 -21.18 5.73 -7.32
C LEU A 21 -22.15 6.45 -6.36
N GLU A 22 -22.49 7.70 -6.63
CA GLU A 22 -23.46 8.48 -5.86
C GLU A 22 -24.91 8.26 -6.32
N THR A 23 -25.12 7.49 -7.39
CA THR A 23 -26.45 7.23 -7.95
C THR A 23 -26.77 5.74 -7.93
N GLN A 24 -28.04 5.41 -8.07
CA GLN A 24 -28.45 4.02 -8.22
C GLN A 24 -27.90 3.44 -9.54
N ASP A 25 -27.43 2.18 -9.52
CA ASP A 25 -26.91 1.48 -10.69
C ASP A 25 -27.90 1.59 -11.86
N VAL A 26 -27.42 2.05 -13.00
CA VAL A 26 -28.24 2.24 -14.19
C VAL A 26 -28.65 0.93 -14.87
N ARG A 27 -28.01 -0.19 -14.53
CA ARG A 27 -28.34 -1.51 -15.06
C ARG A 27 -29.60 -2.05 -14.39
N ASP A 28 -30.61 -2.36 -15.19
CA ASP A 28 -31.81 -3.03 -14.75
C ASP A 28 -31.69 -4.53 -14.95
N ARG A 29 -32.05 -5.31 -13.95
CA ARG A 29 -32.03 -6.78 -13.99
C ARG A 29 -33.33 -7.36 -13.46
N PRO A 30 -34.46 -7.23 -14.22
CA PRO A 30 -35.77 -7.72 -13.79
C PRO A 30 -35.74 -9.24 -13.54
N ALA A 31 -36.40 -9.71 -12.50
CA ALA A 31 -36.41 -11.12 -12.11
C ALA A 31 -36.84 -12.06 -13.25
N GLU A 32 -37.81 -11.62 -14.06
CA GLU A 32 -38.36 -12.40 -15.17
C GLU A 32 -37.45 -12.44 -16.43
N LYS A 33 -36.49 -11.50 -16.53
CA LYS A 33 -35.66 -11.29 -17.73
C LYS A 33 -34.16 -11.31 -17.43
N GLN A 34 -33.75 -11.95 -16.34
CA GLN A 34 -32.34 -11.92 -15.89
C GLN A 34 -31.35 -12.35 -16.98
N LYS A 35 -31.61 -13.48 -17.66
CA LYS A 35 -30.72 -13.97 -18.72
C LYS A 35 -30.59 -13.00 -19.91
N GLN A 36 -31.68 -12.31 -20.24
CA GLN A 36 -31.67 -11.32 -21.33
C GLN A 36 -30.90 -10.07 -20.90
N ALA A 37 -31.10 -9.62 -19.68
CA ALA A 37 -30.36 -8.49 -19.11
C ALA A 37 -28.85 -8.79 -19.02
N ASP A 38 -28.47 -9.96 -18.52
CA ASP A 38 -27.10 -10.41 -18.42
C ASP A 38 -26.43 -10.47 -19.80
N ALA A 39 -27.10 -11.01 -20.80
CA ALA A 39 -26.60 -11.03 -22.19
C ALA A 39 -26.45 -9.62 -22.78
N ALA A 40 -27.38 -8.70 -22.49
CA ALA A 40 -27.27 -7.32 -22.95
C ALA A 40 -26.14 -6.55 -22.25
N HIS A 41 -25.86 -6.85 -20.98
CA HIS A 41 -24.79 -6.21 -20.21
C HIS A 41 -23.40 -6.76 -20.52
N GLU A 42 -23.27 -7.94 -21.17
CA GLU A 42 -21.99 -8.57 -21.48
C GLU A 42 -21.08 -7.65 -22.33
N GLN A 43 -21.66 -6.82 -23.20
CA GLN A 43 -20.92 -5.85 -24.02
C GLN A 43 -20.17 -4.79 -23.17
N PHE A 44 -20.61 -4.54 -21.93
CA PHE A 44 -19.99 -3.56 -21.04
C PHE A 44 -19.00 -4.21 -20.08
N LYS A 45 -19.01 -5.54 -19.95
CA LYS A 45 -18.21 -6.26 -18.98
C LYS A 45 -16.73 -5.95 -19.09
N ASP A 46 -16.07 -5.94 -17.97
CA ASP A 46 -14.62 -5.81 -17.86
C ASP A 46 -14.12 -6.83 -16.84
N SER A 47 -13.07 -7.57 -17.21
CA SER A 47 -12.54 -8.68 -16.37
C SER A 47 -11.75 -8.21 -15.16
N ASP A 48 -11.29 -6.97 -15.16
CA ASP A 48 -10.39 -6.43 -14.18
C ASP A 48 -11.01 -5.33 -13.29
N SER A 49 -12.13 -4.71 -13.76
CA SER A 49 -12.74 -3.59 -13.05
C SER A 49 -14.21 -3.36 -13.39
N ASP A 50 -15.06 -3.46 -12.39
CA ASP A 50 -16.46 -3.01 -12.49
C ASP A 50 -16.57 -1.49 -12.64
N PHE A 51 -15.56 -0.72 -12.19
CA PHE A 51 -15.56 0.73 -12.39
C PHE A 51 -15.37 1.12 -13.86
N LEU A 52 -14.63 0.34 -14.64
CA LEU A 52 -14.48 0.57 -16.07
C LEU A 52 -15.75 0.23 -16.85
N VAL A 53 -16.60 -0.65 -16.32
CA VAL A 53 -17.95 -0.91 -16.86
C VAL A 53 -18.77 0.38 -16.92
N LEU A 54 -18.66 1.22 -15.88
CA LEU A 54 -19.35 2.52 -15.83
C LEU A 54 -18.89 3.45 -16.96
N LEU A 55 -17.59 3.47 -17.25
CA LEU A 55 -17.06 4.26 -18.37
C LEU A 55 -17.57 3.76 -19.72
N LYS A 56 -17.67 2.43 -19.92
CA LYS A 56 -18.22 1.83 -21.15
C LYS A 56 -19.70 2.17 -21.34
N ILE A 57 -20.49 2.13 -20.26
CA ILE A 57 -21.91 2.52 -20.30
C ILE A 57 -22.05 4.00 -20.60
N TRP A 58 -21.23 4.85 -20.00
CA TRP A 58 -21.19 6.28 -20.29
C TRP A 58 -20.92 6.58 -21.76
N ASP A 59 -19.91 5.92 -22.34
CA ASP A 59 -19.54 6.06 -23.74
C ASP A 59 -20.64 5.59 -24.67
N PHE A 60 -21.24 4.44 -24.36
CA PHE A 60 -22.40 3.93 -25.09
C PHE A 60 -23.54 4.95 -25.13
N PHE A 61 -23.93 5.48 -23.96
CA PHE A 61 -25.00 6.47 -23.88
C PHE A 61 -24.68 7.71 -24.75
N HIS A 62 -23.47 8.25 -24.64
CA HIS A 62 -23.10 9.46 -25.38
C HIS A 62 -22.99 9.21 -26.91
N GLN A 63 -22.57 8.01 -27.30
CA GLN A 63 -22.55 7.62 -28.70
C GLN A 63 -23.97 7.55 -29.27
N GLN A 64 -24.90 6.89 -28.57
CA GLN A 64 -26.29 6.78 -29.01
C GLN A 64 -26.98 8.16 -29.04
N LYS A 65 -26.70 9.02 -28.09
CA LYS A 65 -27.28 10.36 -27.99
C LYS A 65 -26.96 11.26 -29.21
N LYS A 66 -25.84 11.05 -29.90
CA LYS A 66 -25.42 11.88 -31.03
C LYS A 66 -26.34 11.79 -32.25
N GLY A 67 -27.06 10.68 -32.39
CA GLY A 67 -27.88 10.45 -33.59
C GLY A 67 -29.38 10.22 -33.36
N LEU A 68 -29.82 10.20 -32.08
CA LEU A 68 -31.16 9.80 -31.70
C LEU A 68 -31.92 10.91 -30.96
N SER A 69 -33.23 10.99 -31.21
CA SER A 69 -34.14 11.76 -30.36
C SER A 69 -34.26 11.17 -28.96
N ASN A 70 -34.70 11.96 -27.97
CA ASN A 70 -34.86 11.47 -26.61
C ASN A 70 -35.74 10.23 -26.47
N ASN A 71 -36.82 10.13 -27.28
CA ASN A 71 -37.70 8.97 -27.30
C ASN A 71 -37.02 7.72 -27.89
N GLN A 72 -36.24 7.88 -28.94
CA GLN A 72 -35.45 6.79 -29.53
C GLN A 72 -34.34 6.35 -28.58
N LEU A 73 -33.63 7.29 -27.97
CA LEU A 73 -32.60 7.01 -26.97
C LEU A 73 -33.16 6.24 -25.77
N LYS A 74 -34.33 6.64 -25.24
CA LYS A 74 -35.03 5.90 -24.20
C LYS A 74 -35.32 4.45 -24.59
N LYS A 75 -35.77 4.21 -25.85
CA LYS A 75 -36.02 2.85 -26.35
C LYS A 75 -34.73 2.03 -26.43
N VAL A 76 -33.63 2.61 -26.94
CA VAL A 76 -32.33 1.94 -27.03
C VAL A 76 -31.80 1.59 -25.61
N MET A 77 -31.93 2.49 -24.65
CA MET A 77 -31.53 2.20 -23.27
C MET A 77 -32.34 1.03 -22.70
N GLN A 78 -33.66 1.02 -22.88
CA GLN A 78 -34.56 -0.07 -22.42
C GLN A 78 -34.23 -1.42 -23.07
N GLN A 79 -33.91 -1.43 -24.38
CA GLN A 79 -33.49 -2.65 -25.10
C GLN A 79 -32.18 -3.24 -24.55
N ASN A 80 -31.30 -2.39 -23.99
CA ASN A 80 -30.07 -2.80 -23.37
C ASN A 80 -30.19 -2.96 -21.83
N PHE A 81 -31.41 -2.98 -21.30
CA PHE A 81 -31.67 -3.08 -19.86
C PHE A 81 -30.94 -2.01 -19.05
N LEU A 82 -30.93 -0.78 -19.58
CA LEU A 82 -30.37 0.40 -18.90
C LEU A 82 -31.50 1.39 -18.58
N SER A 83 -31.57 1.85 -17.35
CA SER A 83 -32.56 2.81 -16.88
C SER A 83 -32.24 4.21 -17.38
N PHE A 84 -33.08 4.74 -18.27
CA PHE A 84 -32.94 6.11 -18.78
C PHE A 84 -33.07 7.17 -17.67
N THR A 85 -33.91 6.94 -16.68
CA THR A 85 -34.09 7.85 -15.54
C THR A 85 -32.84 7.94 -14.70
N ARG A 86 -32.29 6.80 -14.26
CA ARG A 86 -31.05 6.74 -13.49
C ARG A 86 -29.87 7.30 -14.26
N MET A 87 -29.84 7.08 -15.58
CA MET A 87 -28.79 7.69 -16.42
C MET A 87 -28.88 9.23 -16.42
N ARG A 88 -30.08 9.80 -16.36
CA ARG A 88 -30.25 11.26 -16.22
C ARG A 88 -29.80 11.76 -14.86
N GLU A 89 -30.10 11.03 -13.81
CA GLU A 89 -29.59 11.36 -12.45
C GLU A 89 -28.06 11.34 -12.42
N TRP A 90 -27.44 10.31 -13.00
CA TRP A 90 -25.98 10.24 -13.12
C TRP A 90 -25.39 11.43 -13.87
N LEU A 91 -25.97 11.80 -15.01
CA LEU A 91 -25.56 13.00 -15.76
C LEU A 91 -25.69 14.29 -14.96
N GLU A 92 -26.71 14.41 -14.11
CA GLU A 92 -26.92 15.56 -13.24
C GLU A 92 -25.84 15.63 -12.17
N VAL A 93 -25.56 14.53 -11.45
CA VAL A 93 -24.49 14.46 -10.46
C VAL A 93 -23.13 14.76 -11.11
N PHE A 94 -22.86 14.18 -12.28
CA PHE A 94 -21.64 14.47 -13.01
C PHE A 94 -21.48 15.97 -13.32
N ARG A 95 -22.57 16.65 -13.73
CA ARG A 95 -22.55 18.09 -14.01
C ARG A 95 -22.24 18.90 -12.74
N GLN A 96 -22.87 18.56 -11.62
CA GLN A 96 -22.63 19.21 -10.33
C GLN A 96 -21.17 19.04 -9.89
N LEU A 97 -20.61 17.82 -9.94
CA LEU A 97 -19.22 17.58 -9.60
C LEU A 97 -18.25 18.35 -10.52
N ARG A 98 -18.59 18.42 -11.81
CA ARG A 98 -17.82 19.18 -12.79
C ARG A 98 -17.82 20.68 -12.48
N GLU A 99 -18.97 21.23 -12.15
CA GLU A 99 -19.11 22.64 -11.77
C GLU A 99 -18.32 22.97 -10.50
N LEU A 100 -18.38 22.11 -9.48
CA LEU A 100 -17.57 22.24 -8.27
C LEU A 100 -16.06 22.24 -8.56
N CYS A 101 -15.58 21.37 -9.45
CA CYS A 101 -14.19 21.39 -9.87
C CYS A 101 -13.79 22.71 -10.54
N LEU A 102 -14.64 23.24 -11.42
CA LEU A 102 -14.40 24.50 -12.10
C LEU A 102 -14.38 25.69 -11.13
N GLN A 103 -15.30 25.73 -10.16
CA GLN A 103 -15.31 26.74 -9.09
C GLN A 103 -14.02 26.70 -8.27
N GLN A 104 -13.45 25.54 -8.02
CA GLN A 104 -12.17 25.33 -7.36
C GLN A 104 -10.95 25.56 -8.29
N LYS A 105 -11.19 26.04 -9.52
CA LYS A 105 -10.15 26.27 -10.55
C LYS A 105 -9.38 24.99 -10.95
N ILE A 106 -9.96 23.81 -10.74
CA ILE A 106 -9.38 22.55 -11.15
C ILE A 106 -9.66 22.34 -12.63
N LYS A 107 -8.63 22.14 -13.44
CA LYS A 107 -8.76 21.90 -14.89
C LYS A 107 -9.12 20.44 -15.15
N ILE A 108 -10.25 20.23 -15.78
CA ILE A 108 -10.69 18.89 -16.21
C ILE A 108 -10.11 18.64 -17.60
N GLY A 109 -9.11 17.77 -17.67
CA GLY A 109 -8.48 17.38 -18.93
C GLY A 109 -9.38 16.45 -19.80
N SER A 110 -8.79 15.86 -20.83
CA SER A 110 -9.41 14.77 -21.61
C SER A 110 -9.31 13.44 -20.86
N ARG A 111 -10.20 12.49 -21.19
CA ARG A 111 -10.14 11.12 -20.68
C ARG A 111 -8.88 10.40 -21.19
N ARG A 112 -8.30 9.56 -20.35
CA ARG A 112 -7.07 8.81 -20.65
C ARG A 112 -7.27 7.31 -20.66
N ASN A 113 -8.33 6.80 -20.01
CA ASN A 113 -8.60 5.37 -19.84
C ASN A 113 -7.40 4.59 -19.27
N ASP A 114 -6.58 5.23 -18.43
CA ASP A 114 -5.41 4.63 -17.81
C ASP A 114 -5.84 3.85 -16.55
N TYR A 115 -5.74 2.53 -16.60
CA TYR A 115 -6.18 1.63 -15.53
C TYR A 115 -5.54 2.00 -14.18
N ASP A 116 -4.22 2.05 -14.14
CA ASP A 116 -3.47 2.22 -12.89
C ASP A 116 -3.75 3.57 -12.23
N ARG A 117 -3.76 4.64 -13.02
CA ARG A 117 -4.03 5.99 -12.53
C ARG A 117 -5.46 6.16 -12.03
N ILE A 118 -6.44 5.62 -12.77
CA ILE A 118 -7.85 5.63 -12.36
C ILE A 118 -7.98 4.90 -11.02
N HIS A 119 -7.45 3.67 -10.91
CA HIS A 119 -7.65 2.87 -9.71
C HIS A 119 -6.84 3.36 -8.52
N ARG A 120 -5.66 3.97 -8.70
CA ARG A 120 -4.97 4.69 -7.62
C ARG A 120 -5.79 5.88 -7.10
N SER A 121 -6.43 6.61 -8.01
CA SER A 121 -7.29 7.75 -7.65
C SER A 121 -8.54 7.29 -6.88
N LEU A 122 -9.17 6.20 -7.31
CA LEU A 122 -10.31 5.59 -6.62
C LEU A 122 -9.90 5.07 -5.24
N LEU A 123 -8.77 4.36 -5.17
CA LEU A 123 -8.22 3.82 -3.93
C LEU A 123 -7.96 4.92 -2.89
N ALA A 124 -7.45 6.09 -3.30
CA ALA A 124 -7.24 7.23 -2.41
C ALA A 124 -8.54 7.73 -1.72
N GLY A 125 -9.70 7.45 -2.30
CA GLY A 125 -10.99 7.79 -1.70
C GLY A 125 -11.74 6.62 -1.08
N LEU A 126 -11.29 5.39 -1.29
CA LEU A 126 -11.98 4.16 -0.92
C LEU A 126 -11.07 3.20 -0.14
N LEU A 127 -10.10 3.71 0.62
CA LEU A 127 -9.11 2.88 1.34
C LEU A 127 -9.75 1.82 2.25
N SER A 128 -10.94 2.08 2.80
CA SER A 128 -11.68 1.10 3.61
C SER A 128 -12.29 -0.05 2.79
N GLY A 129 -12.38 0.11 1.46
CA GLY A 129 -12.92 -0.89 0.54
C GLY A 129 -11.87 -1.91 0.05
N ILE A 130 -10.63 -1.86 0.56
CA ILE A 130 -9.61 -2.84 0.21
C ILE A 130 -9.91 -4.20 0.83
N ALA A 131 -9.60 -5.27 0.08
CA ALA A 131 -9.66 -6.62 0.62
C ALA A 131 -8.64 -7.54 -0.02
N ILE A 132 -8.27 -8.57 0.75
CA ILE A 132 -7.38 -9.63 0.31
C ILE A 132 -8.15 -10.95 0.23
N ARG A 133 -7.91 -11.74 -0.82
CA ARG A 133 -8.47 -13.07 -0.96
C ARG A 133 -7.88 -14.01 0.10
N GLY A 134 -8.75 -14.58 0.92
CA GLY A 134 -8.44 -15.65 1.85
C GLY A 134 -8.73 -17.03 1.26
N GLU A 135 -9.03 -17.99 2.14
CA GLU A 135 -9.41 -19.35 1.74
C GLU A 135 -10.80 -19.39 1.11
N LYS A 136 -11.04 -20.42 0.28
CA LYS A 136 -12.35 -20.70 -0.36
C LYS A 136 -12.93 -19.49 -1.12
N HIS A 137 -12.07 -18.63 -1.70
CA HIS A 137 -12.47 -17.42 -2.42
C HIS A 137 -13.22 -16.38 -1.57
N ILE A 138 -13.16 -16.48 -0.25
CA ILE A 138 -13.70 -15.47 0.66
C ILE A 138 -12.68 -14.35 0.80
N TYR A 139 -13.12 -13.11 0.66
CA TYR A 139 -12.27 -11.94 0.84
C TYR A 139 -12.34 -11.45 2.27
N GLN A 140 -11.18 -11.06 2.80
CA GLN A 140 -11.05 -10.39 4.08
C GLN A 140 -10.82 -8.91 3.84
N GLY A 141 -11.69 -8.07 4.37
CA GLY A 141 -11.64 -6.62 4.29
C GLY A 141 -11.23 -5.96 5.59
N ALA A 142 -11.33 -4.64 5.62
CA ALA A 142 -11.06 -3.81 6.77
C ALA A 142 -11.81 -4.29 8.03
N GLY A 143 -11.15 -4.24 9.20
CA GLY A 143 -11.76 -4.62 10.47
C GLY A 143 -12.09 -6.11 10.62
N GLY A 144 -11.49 -6.99 9.82
CA GLY A 144 -11.72 -8.44 9.88
C GLY A 144 -13.03 -8.89 9.25
N MET A 145 -13.73 -8.03 8.51
CA MET A 145 -14.94 -8.41 7.79
C MET A 145 -14.64 -9.41 6.68
N SER A 146 -15.52 -10.40 6.52
CA SER A 146 -15.42 -11.39 5.44
C SER A 146 -16.62 -11.29 4.51
N PHE A 147 -16.38 -11.37 3.20
CA PHE A 147 -17.40 -11.27 2.17
C PHE A 147 -17.00 -11.98 0.87
N ASN A 148 -17.97 -12.18 -0.01
CA ASN A 148 -17.77 -12.75 -1.32
C ASN A 148 -17.79 -11.66 -2.39
N LEU A 149 -17.24 -11.92 -3.56
CA LEU A 149 -17.49 -11.08 -4.74
C LEU A 149 -18.95 -11.21 -5.16
N TRP A 150 -19.51 -10.08 -5.62
CA TRP A 150 -20.84 -10.10 -6.21
C TRP A 150 -20.83 -10.98 -7.48
N PRO A 151 -21.79 -11.92 -7.63
CA PRO A 151 -21.78 -12.86 -8.76
C PRO A 151 -21.87 -12.20 -10.15
N GLY A 152 -22.41 -10.97 -10.21
CA GLY A 152 -22.49 -10.18 -11.45
C GLY A 152 -21.24 -9.35 -11.75
N SER A 153 -20.20 -9.41 -10.91
CA SER A 153 -18.93 -8.73 -11.18
C SER A 153 -18.14 -9.47 -12.26
N GLY A 154 -17.45 -8.70 -13.11
CA GLY A 154 -16.50 -9.23 -14.08
C GLY A 154 -15.33 -9.98 -13.46
N LEU A 155 -15.04 -9.74 -12.16
CA LEU A 155 -13.94 -10.36 -11.44
C LEU A 155 -14.30 -11.69 -10.79
N SER A 156 -15.58 -12.12 -10.80
CA SER A 156 -16.05 -13.33 -10.10
C SER A 156 -15.27 -14.59 -10.48
N ASP A 157 -14.90 -14.73 -11.75
CA ASP A 157 -14.15 -15.87 -12.27
C ASP A 157 -12.63 -15.73 -12.12
N GLN A 158 -12.13 -14.49 -12.05
CA GLN A 158 -10.70 -14.16 -11.96
C GLN A 158 -10.16 -14.32 -10.53
N ASN A 159 -10.99 -14.02 -9.54
CA ASN A 159 -10.65 -14.09 -8.13
C ASN A 159 -9.27 -13.47 -7.79
N PRO A 160 -8.99 -12.20 -8.12
CA PRO A 160 -7.68 -11.58 -7.89
C PRO A 160 -7.32 -11.56 -6.40
N LYS A 161 -6.02 -11.56 -6.09
CA LYS A 161 -5.54 -11.58 -4.70
C LYS A 161 -5.93 -10.33 -3.91
N TRP A 162 -5.84 -9.15 -4.53
CA TRP A 162 -6.18 -7.88 -3.92
C TRP A 162 -7.24 -7.17 -4.74
N ILE A 163 -8.26 -6.67 -4.05
CA ILE A 163 -9.35 -5.91 -4.66
C ILE A 163 -9.60 -4.61 -3.91
N LEU A 164 -10.20 -3.68 -4.64
CA LEU A 164 -10.86 -2.49 -4.14
C LEU A 164 -12.34 -2.62 -4.46
N GLY A 165 -13.23 -2.38 -3.52
CA GLY A 165 -14.67 -2.30 -3.78
C GLY A 165 -15.28 -1.06 -3.15
N SER A 166 -16.42 -0.61 -3.66
CA SER A 166 -17.07 0.60 -3.18
C SER A 166 -18.28 0.34 -2.30
N GLU A 167 -18.92 -0.82 -2.40
CA GLU A 167 -20.20 -1.08 -1.74
C GLU A 167 -20.25 -2.49 -1.14
N LEU A 168 -20.69 -2.58 0.12
CA LEU A 168 -20.99 -3.84 0.78
C LEU A 168 -22.51 -4.03 0.81
N VAL A 169 -22.97 -5.19 0.34
CA VAL A 169 -24.38 -5.57 0.33
C VAL A 169 -24.55 -6.83 1.17
N GLU A 170 -25.47 -6.79 2.11
CA GLU A 170 -25.84 -7.93 2.95
C GLU A 170 -27.19 -8.50 2.50
N THR A 171 -27.17 -9.79 2.14
CA THR A 171 -28.36 -10.58 1.82
C THR A 171 -28.34 -11.83 2.69
N SER A 172 -28.42 -13.02 2.14
CA SER A 172 -28.10 -14.27 2.87
C SER A 172 -26.60 -14.41 3.18
N LYS A 173 -25.77 -13.70 2.44
CA LYS A 173 -24.33 -13.57 2.62
C LYS A 173 -23.94 -12.10 2.41
N ARG A 174 -22.71 -11.75 2.85
CA ARG A 174 -22.13 -10.45 2.55
C ARG A 174 -21.43 -10.50 1.20
N PHE A 175 -21.68 -9.50 0.38
CA PHE A 175 -21.05 -9.35 -0.92
C PHE A 175 -20.45 -7.96 -1.06
N ILE A 176 -19.32 -7.87 -1.77
CA ILE A 176 -18.75 -6.60 -2.22
C ILE A 176 -19.08 -6.39 -3.70
N ARG A 177 -19.52 -5.18 -4.03
CA ARG A 177 -19.90 -4.74 -5.40
C ARG A 177 -18.98 -3.64 -5.87
N ASN A 178 -19.03 -3.39 -7.18
CA ASN A 178 -18.19 -2.42 -7.88
C ASN A 178 -16.72 -2.61 -7.49
N VAL A 179 -16.18 -3.72 -7.90
CA VAL A 179 -14.83 -4.15 -7.52
C VAL A 179 -13.84 -3.96 -8.66
N ALA A 180 -12.58 -3.72 -8.30
CA ALA A 180 -11.46 -3.73 -9.22
C ALA A 180 -10.28 -4.48 -8.62
N ARG A 181 -9.46 -5.07 -9.47
CA ARG A 181 -8.15 -5.61 -9.08
C ARG A 181 -7.21 -4.45 -8.79
N ILE A 182 -6.48 -4.53 -7.68
CA ILE A 182 -5.47 -3.54 -7.31
C ILE A 182 -4.12 -4.19 -7.01
N GLN A 183 -3.07 -3.37 -7.04
CA GLN A 183 -1.74 -3.77 -6.63
C GLN A 183 -1.50 -3.34 -5.17
N PRO A 184 -1.01 -4.23 -4.29
CA PRO A 184 -0.76 -3.89 -2.88
C PRO A 184 0.27 -2.75 -2.73
N ALA A 185 1.18 -2.59 -3.69
CA ALA A 185 2.16 -1.50 -3.70
C ALA A 185 1.53 -0.10 -3.76
N TRP A 186 0.28 0.04 -4.22
CA TRP A 186 -0.42 1.33 -4.25
C TRP A 186 -0.98 1.72 -2.87
N ILE A 187 -1.25 0.73 -2.00
CA ILE A 187 -1.98 0.94 -0.74
C ILE A 187 -1.15 1.76 0.24
N GLU A 188 0.11 1.40 0.44
CA GLU A 188 0.97 2.04 1.45
C GLU A 188 1.22 3.53 1.16
N PRO A 189 1.59 3.97 -0.07
CA PRO A 189 1.79 5.38 -0.37
C PRO A 189 0.52 6.22 -0.17
N LEU A 190 -0.64 5.70 -0.61
CA LEU A 190 -1.92 6.40 -0.53
C LEU A 190 -2.48 6.40 0.90
N GLY A 191 -2.26 5.31 1.64
CA GLY A 191 -2.68 5.16 3.02
C GLY A 191 -1.62 5.53 4.06
N LYS A 192 -0.55 6.27 3.72
CA LYS A 192 0.60 6.54 4.58
C LYS A 192 0.23 7.03 5.99
N HIS A 193 -0.84 7.79 6.12
CA HIS A 193 -1.34 8.35 7.37
C HIS A 193 -2.21 7.38 8.19
N LEU A 194 -2.57 6.22 7.63
CA LEU A 194 -3.46 5.22 8.23
C LEU A 194 -2.76 3.88 8.48
N VAL A 195 -1.58 3.65 7.86
CA VAL A 195 -0.86 2.39 8.05
C VAL A 195 -0.23 2.31 9.43
N THR A 196 -0.26 1.10 9.99
CA THR A 196 0.48 0.73 11.20
C THR A 196 1.74 -0.02 10.79
N ARG A 197 2.88 0.39 11.37
CA ARG A 197 4.17 -0.27 11.19
C ARG A 197 4.58 -0.94 12.50
N SER A 198 5.04 -2.16 12.40
CA SER A 198 5.68 -2.86 13.51
C SER A 198 7.03 -3.41 13.05
N HIS A 199 7.99 -3.39 13.95
CA HIS A 199 9.35 -3.84 13.68
C HIS A 199 9.65 -5.04 14.56
N SER A 200 10.45 -5.96 14.05
CA SER A 200 10.87 -7.17 14.75
C SER A 200 12.29 -7.54 14.35
N ASP A 201 12.94 -8.33 15.23
CA ASP A 201 14.21 -8.98 14.97
C ASP A 201 15.32 -7.97 14.56
N PRO A 202 15.59 -6.94 15.39
CA PRO A 202 16.72 -6.05 15.15
C PRO A 202 18.03 -6.85 15.25
N HIS A 203 18.88 -6.74 14.23
CA HIS A 203 20.13 -7.49 14.12
C HIS A 203 21.21 -6.67 13.41
N TRP A 204 22.47 -6.96 13.73
CA TRP A 204 23.60 -6.36 13.07
C TRP A 204 23.75 -6.90 11.64
N HIS A 205 23.87 -6.01 10.69
CA HIS A 205 24.09 -6.39 9.30
C HIS A 205 25.50 -6.00 8.85
N VAL A 206 26.41 -6.96 8.83
CA VAL A 206 27.84 -6.80 8.59
C VAL A 206 28.15 -6.02 7.31
N LYS A 207 27.49 -6.34 6.18
CA LYS A 207 27.79 -5.69 4.89
C LYS A 207 27.50 -4.20 4.86
N SER A 208 26.46 -3.74 5.53
CA SER A 208 26.11 -2.33 5.60
C SER A 208 26.56 -1.66 6.90
N GLU A 209 27.19 -2.41 7.82
CA GLU A 209 27.69 -1.96 9.11
C GLU A 209 26.66 -1.15 9.91
N GLN A 210 25.42 -1.62 9.94
CA GLN A 210 24.32 -0.99 10.65
C GLN A 210 23.29 -2.02 11.13
N VAL A 211 22.48 -1.63 12.10
CA VAL A 211 21.37 -2.46 12.55
C VAL A 211 20.23 -2.38 11.55
N MET A 212 19.77 -3.55 11.13
CA MET A 212 18.58 -3.76 10.32
C MET A 212 17.49 -4.41 11.17
N ALA A 213 16.24 -4.17 10.81
CA ALA A 213 15.09 -4.87 11.38
C ALA A 213 14.10 -5.24 10.28
N PHE A 214 13.15 -6.13 10.59
CA PHE A 214 12.06 -6.44 9.66
C PHE A 214 10.84 -5.61 10.00
N GLU A 215 10.37 -4.85 9.01
CA GLU A 215 9.16 -4.06 9.09
C GLU A 215 7.98 -4.83 8.50
N LYS A 216 6.88 -4.85 9.24
CA LYS A 216 5.56 -5.30 8.79
C LYS A 216 4.64 -4.08 8.69
N VAL A 217 3.96 -3.91 7.54
CA VAL A 217 3.01 -2.82 7.34
C VAL A 217 1.61 -3.38 7.22
N SER A 218 0.68 -2.82 7.98
CA SER A 218 -0.74 -3.19 7.93
C SER A 218 -1.64 -1.96 7.81
N LEU A 219 -2.82 -2.14 7.21
CA LEU A 219 -3.87 -1.14 7.10
C LEU A 219 -5.20 -1.79 7.48
N PHE A 220 -5.92 -1.22 8.47
CA PHE A 220 -7.19 -1.74 8.98
C PHE A 220 -7.16 -3.24 9.34
N GLY A 221 -6.02 -3.74 9.83
CA GLY A 221 -5.81 -5.16 10.17
C GLY A 221 -5.34 -6.04 9.00
N LEU A 222 -5.36 -5.55 7.77
CA LEU A 222 -4.83 -6.27 6.60
C LEU A 222 -3.32 -6.09 6.48
N VAL A 223 -2.59 -7.19 6.36
CA VAL A 223 -1.13 -7.15 6.16
C VAL A 223 -0.83 -6.84 4.70
N ILE A 224 -0.29 -5.63 4.45
CA ILE A 224 0.06 -5.15 3.10
C ILE A 224 1.49 -5.58 2.75
N VAL A 225 2.42 -5.35 3.66
CA VAL A 225 3.81 -5.79 3.55
C VAL A 225 4.09 -6.72 4.73
N PRO A 226 4.23 -8.04 4.50
CA PRO A 226 4.43 -8.99 5.59
C PRO A 226 5.81 -8.89 6.23
N ARG A 227 6.84 -8.59 5.45
CA ARG A 227 8.23 -8.50 5.93
C ARG A 227 9.08 -7.77 4.89
N ARG A 228 9.75 -6.70 5.30
CA ARG A 228 10.83 -6.06 4.52
C ARG A 228 11.93 -5.61 5.46
N ALA A 229 13.19 -5.71 5.02
CA ALA A 229 14.32 -5.22 5.79
C ALA A 229 14.39 -3.69 5.70
N VAL A 230 14.57 -3.04 6.85
CA VAL A 230 14.71 -1.58 6.98
C VAL A 230 15.88 -1.23 7.89
N ALA A 231 16.52 -0.09 7.64
CA ALA A 231 17.52 0.45 8.55
C ALA A 231 16.86 0.92 9.84
N PHE A 232 17.38 0.49 11.00
CA PHE A 232 16.69 0.65 12.28
C PHE A 232 17.13 1.90 13.07
N ARG A 233 18.19 2.56 12.63
CA ARG A 233 18.81 3.70 13.33
C ARG A 233 17.87 4.85 13.70
N ASN A 234 16.88 5.16 12.84
CA ASN A 234 15.92 6.24 13.05
C ASN A 234 14.67 5.79 13.81
N ILE A 235 14.55 4.51 14.09
CA ILE A 235 13.39 3.90 14.75
C ILE A 235 13.70 3.72 16.22
N GLU A 236 14.81 3.07 16.54
CA GLU A 236 15.23 2.81 17.91
C GLU A 236 16.76 2.93 18.06
N PRO A 237 17.28 4.17 18.17
CA PRO A 237 18.73 4.43 18.24
C PRO A 237 19.44 3.72 19.38
N HIS A 238 18.79 3.56 20.54
CA HIS A 238 19.38 2.91 21.71
C HIS A 238 19.70 1.43 21.41
N THR A 239 18.74 0.68 20.88
CA THR A 239 18.95 -0.71 20.47
C THR A 239 20.04 -0.81 19.40
N CYS A 240 20.08 0.16 18.45
CA CYS A 240 21.15 0.21 17.45
C CYS A 240 22.51 0.41 18.09
N ARG A 241 22.64 1.27 19.10
CA ARG A 241 23.90 1.48 19.81
C ARG A 241 24.37 0.21 20.52
N THR A 242 23.46 -0.45 21.23
CA THR A 242 23.77 -1.70 21.94
C THR A 242 24.29 -2.76 20.96
N LEU A 243 23.54 -3.05 19.90
CA LEU A 243 23.94 -4.05 18.91
C LEU A 243 25.22 -3.66 18.14
N PHE A 244 25.41 -2.38 17.87
CA PHE A 244 26.65 -1.90 17.26
C PHE A 244 27.87 -2.15 18.15
N ILE A 245 27.78 -1.88 19.45
CA ILE A 245 28.88 -2.14 20.38
C ILE A 245 29.11 -3.64 20.54
N GLU A 246 28.04 -4.42 20.77
CA GLU A 246 28.15 -5.87 21.00
C GLU A 246 28.63 -6.62 19.77
N GLU A 247 27.92 -6.47 18.64
CA GLU A 247 28.17 -7.25 17.43
C GLU A 247 29.29 -6.62 16.57
N GLY A 248 29.21 -5.30 16.38
CA GLY A 248 30.15 -4.58 15.52
C GLY A 248 31.55 -4.46 16.14
N LEU A 249 31.64 -3.99 17.38
CA LEU A 249 32.93 -3.66 18.00
C LEU A 249 33.49 -4.80 18.84
N ILE A 250 32.70 -5.43 19.72
CA ILE A 250 33.20 -6.50 20.63
C ILE A 250 33.36 -7.82 19.84
N LEU A 251 32.38 -8.23 19.05
CA LEU A 251 32.48 -9.41 18.18
C LEU A 251 33.22 -9.12 16.87
N GLU A 252 33.66 -7.89 16.67
CA GLU A 252 34.43 -7.44 15.50
C GLU A 252 33.79 -7.76 14.15
N GLN A 253 32.48 -7.77 14.07
CA GLN A 253 31.74 -8.02 12.85
C GLN A 253 31.63 -6.76 11.97
N MET A 254 32.76 -6.11 11.71
CA MET A 254 32.87 -4.94 10.84
C MET A 254 33.40 -5.36 9.47
N ASN A 255 32.85 -4.74 8.42
CA ASN A 255 33.29 -4.99 7.06
C ASN A 255 34.55 -4.17 6.72
N ARG A 256 34.69 -2.97 7.32
CA ARG A 256 35.87 -2.11 7.17
C ARG A 256 36.89 -2.44 8.23
N PRO A 257 38.20 -2.44 7.85
CA PRO A 257 39.27 -2.54 8.83
C PRO A 257 39.37 -1.24 9.64
N PHE A 258 39.39 -1.35 10.95
CA PHE A 258 39.65 -0.25 11.88
C PHE A 258 40.91 -0.59 12.68
N VAL A 259 41.98 0.20 12.55
CA VAL A 259 43.28 -0.05 13.19
C VAL A 259 43.14 -0.22 14.72
N PHE A 260 42.23 0.53 15.35
CA PHE A 260 42.08 0.41 16.79
C PHE A 260 41.45 -0.94 17.20
N LEU A 261 40.61 -1.56 16.37
CA LEU A 261 40.05 -2.90 16.65
C LEU A 261 41.16 -3.95 16.57
N GLU A 262 42.06 -3.87 15.58
CA GLU A 262 43.21 -4.76 15.45
C GLU A 262 44.11 -4.64 16.68
N ASN A 263 44.44 -3.41 17.12
CA ASN A 263 45.24 -3.17 18.30
C ASN A 263 44.58 -3.72 19.58
N ASN A 264 43.24 -3.51 19.74
CA ASN A 264 42.49 -4.00 20.89
C ASN A 264 42.50 -5.54 20.92
N ARG A 265 42.35 -6.19 19.76
CA ARG A 265 42.42 -7.66 19.64
C ARG A 265 43.75 -8.20 20.10
N GLU A 266 44.88 -7.57 19.70
CA GLU A 266 46.23 -7.96 20.12
C GLU A 266 46.38 -7.84 21.64
N VAL A 267 45.93 -6.75 22.25
CA VAL A 267 45.99 -6.53 23.70
C VAL A 267 45.17 -7.57 24.47
N ILE A 268 43.94 -7.85 24.00
CA ILE A 268 43.06 -8.85 24.63
C ILE A 268 43.72 -10.24 24.54
N SER A 269 44.19 -10.62 23.35
CA SER A 269 44.89 -11.91 23.15
C SER A 269 46.12 -12.08 24.05
N GLN A 270 46.92 -11.01 24.21
CA GLN A 270 48.05 -11.02 25.13
C GLN A 270 47.63 -11.22 26.57
N ALA A 271 46.56 -10.51 27.02
CA ALA A 271 46.03 -10.64 28.35
C ALA A 271 45.50 -12.06 28.67
N GLU A 272 44.77 -12.66 27.71
CA GLU A 272 44.28 -14.05 27.81
C GLU A 272 45.42 -15.07 27.87
N SER A 273 46.48 -14.89 27.03
CA SER A 273 47.68 -15.72 27.08
C SER A 273 48.40 -15.64 28.41
N LEU A 274 48.51 -14.43 29.00
CA LEU A 274 49.08 -14.21 30.33
C LEU A 274 48.23 -14.83 31.43
N ALA A 275 46.91 -14.65 31.37
CA ALA A 275 45.96 -15.25 32.30
C ALA A 275 46.09 -16.77 32.36
N THR A 276 46.21 -17.40 31.18
CA THR A 276 46.38 -18.85 31.04
C THR A 276 47.69 -19.30 31.64
N LYS A 277 48.81 -18.62 31.30
CA LYS A 277 50.16 -18.96 31.82
C LYS A 277 50.29 -18.78 33.33
N THR A 278 49.68 -17.73 33.89
CA THR A 278 49.81 -17.38 35.28
C THR A 278 48.68 -17.97 36.17
N ARG A 279 47.70 -18.64 35.56
CA ARG A 279 46.45 -19.14 36.17
C ARG A 279 45.65 -18.03 36.91
N ARG A 280 45.79 -16.79 36.44
CA ARG A 280 45.15 -15.61 37.03
C ARG A 280 43.93 -15.24 36.18
N ARG A 281 42.73 -15.61 36.65
CA ARG A 281 41.43 -15.32 35.98
C ARG A 281 41.03 -13.84 36.06
N ASP A 282 41.62 -13.08 36.99
CA ASP A 282 41.40 -11.63 37.18
C ASP A 282 41.97 -10.79 36.00
N LEU A 283 42.75 -11.37 35.13
CA LEU A 283 43.25 -10.72 33.92
C LEU A 283 42.29 -10.82 32.71
N ILE A 284 41.27 -11.66 32.79
CA ILE A 284 40.25 -11.78 31.75
C ILE A 284 39.20 -10.70 31.93
N VAL A 285 39.07 -9.82 30.96
CA VAL A 285 38.08 -8.73 30.99
C VAL A 285 36.71 -9.27 30.61
N GLU A 286 35.71 -9.07 31.47
CA GLU A 286 34.34 -9.44 31.16
C GLU A 286 33.77 -8.59 30.04
N THR A 287 32.96 -9.18 29.16
CA THR A 287 32.31 -8.51 28.04
C THR A 287 31.55 -7.25 28.46
N ALA A 288 30.91 -7.27 29.62
CA ALA A 288 30.22 -6.09 30.18
C ALA A 288 31.18 -4.91 30.44
N THR A 289 32.43 -5.18 30.81
CA THR A 289 33.46 -4.13 31.02
C THR A 289 33.92 -3.56 29.66
N ILE A 290 34.08 -4.41 28.66
CA ILE A 290 34.43 -3.96 27.30
C ILE A 290 33.28 -3.14 26.72
N PHE A 291 32.02 -3.54 26.93
CA PHE A 291 30.86 -2.76 26.52
C PHE A 291 30.88 -1.34 27.12
N ARG A 292 31.05 -1.23 28.46
CA ARG A 292 31.14 0.08 29.10
C ARG A 292 32.30 0.92 28.57
N PHE A 293 33.43 0.30 28.31
CA PHE A 293 34.58 0.99 27.73
C PHE A 293 34.26 1.69 26.43
N TYR A 294 33.53 1.03 25.52
CA TYR A 294 33.09 1.64 24.28
C TYR A 294 31.97 2.64 24.49
N ASP A 295 31.01 2.32 25.35
CA ASP A 295 29.83 3.15 25.60
C ASP A 295 30.21 4.52 26.22
N ASP A 296 31.17 4.53 27.15
CA ASP A 296 31.69 5.76 27.79
C ASP A 296 32.49 6.66 26.81
N ARG A 297 33.09 6.10 25.76
CA ARG A 297 34.02 6.80 24.87
C ARG A 297 33.41 7.23 23.55
N LEU A 298 32.39 6.55 23.11
CA LEU A 298 31.72 6.87 21.85
C LEU A 298 30.60 7.87 22.08
N PRO A 299 30.53 8.97 21.33
CA PRO A 299 29.36 9.87 21.37
C PRO A 299 28.05 9.14 21.07
N ASP A 300 26.93 9.59 21.62
CA ASP A 300 25.59 8.94 21.49
C ASP A 300 25.14 8.76 20.04
N HIS A 301 25.59 9.63 19.13
CA HIS A 301 25.22 9.57 17.73
C HIS A 301 25.98 8.50 16.93
N VAL A 302 27.02 7.88 17.53
CA VAL A 302 27.82 6.82 16.92
C VAL A 302 27.17 5.47 17.19
N ILE A 303 26.39 4.99 16.23
CA ILE A 303 25.53 3.80 16.35
C ILE A 303 25.63 2.85 15.14
N ASP A 304 26.59 3.11 14.23
CA ASP A 304 26.86 2.31 13.05
C ASP A 304 28.27 2.58 12.50
N GLY A 305 28.74 1.76 11.56
CA GLY A 305 30.08 1.90 10.97
C GLY A 305 30.30 3.22 10.23
N ALA A 306 29.24 3.80 9.64
CA ALA A 306 29.34 5.06 8.93
C ALA A 306 29.54 6.24 9.91
N SER A 307 28.79 6.28 10.99
CA SER A 307 28.94 7.31 12.03
C SER A 307 30.26 7.16 12.80
N LEU A 308 30.72 5.94 13.05
CA LEU A 308 32.04 5.67 13.62
C LEU A 308 33.15 6.21 12.72
N PHE A 309 33.12 5.89 11.44
CA PHE A 309 34.14 6.35 10.48
C PHE A 309 34.19 7.88 10.41
N LYS A 310 33.03 8.53 10.37
CA LYS A 310 32.93 9.99 10.35
C LYS A 310 33.54 10.59 11.63
N TRP A 311 33.15 10.08 12.80
CA TRP A 311 33.65 10.56 14.08
C TRP A 311 35.16 10.39 14.23
N LEU A 312 35.70 9.23 13.84
CA LEU A 312 37.18 9.00 13.89
C LEU A 312 37.96 9.94 12.98
N LYS A 313 37.40 10.30 11.83
CA LYS A 313 38.02 11.26 10.93
C LYS A 313 38.07 12.66 11.55
N GLU A 314 36.93 13.13 12.07
CA GLU A 314 36.80 14.44 12.74
C GLU A 314 37.69 14.52 14.00
N SER A 315 37.85 13.43 14.76
CA SER A 315 38.71 13.37 15.95
C SER A 315 40.22 13.36 15.63
N ARG A 316 40.63 13.08 14.39
CA ARG A 316 42.02 13.16 13.95
C ARG A 316 42.39 14.53 13.37
N GLU A 317 41.39 15.34 12.98
CA GLU A 317 41.59 16.66 12.41
C GLU A 317 41.55 17.76 13.51
N ASN A 318 41.19 17.41 14.75
CA ASN A 318 41.26 18.25 15.96
C ASN A 318 42.40 17.78 16.89
#